data_00f51d2614f2177f1260425477945fb0
#
_entry.id   00f51d2614f2177f1260425477945fb0
#
_cell.length_a   1.000
_cell.length_b   1.000
_cell.length_c   1.000
_cell.angle_alpha   90.00
_cell.angle_beta   90.00
_cell.angle_gamma   90.00
#
_symmetry.space_group_name_H-M   'P 1'
#
loop_
_entity.id
_entity.type
_entity.pdbx_description
1 polymer ?
#
loop_
_entity_poly.entity_id
_entity_poly.type
_entity_poly.pdbx_seq_one_letter_code
_entity_poly.pdbx_strand_id
1 'polypeptide(L)'
;MDKKVKAIVTRAVPYRESDMVLTLVSLEEGRLTASARGCLKPRAKLRYAAEPMNFGEYMLAGKGDRYIVTDCVQYDSFSPVTADIDKYYAACMILELLTKLSPESQPGIFLGAVKELKAMAYEGKDARSAACDFLLSALREGGNGLDFSVCADCGCILEGDAAFSDSDGIVCPHCAPWDAIRVDAASRAFIAGENRDVPEAIKIRAVMLLSDFLYRTQGVRPDSSYFKEQE
;
A
#
# COMPACT_ATOMS: atom_id res chain seq x y z
N MET A 1 -16.95 3.32 -24.92
CA MET A 1 -15.73 2.78 -25.51
C MET A 1 -15.24 1.69 -24.59
N ASP A 2 -14.98 0.52 -25.11
CA ASP A 2 -14.51 -0.58 -24.28
C ASP A 2 -13.02 -0.42 -24.07
N LYS A 3 -12.54 -0.69 -22.87
CA LYS A 3 -11.12 -0.63 -22.55
C LYS A 3 -10.68 -1.85 -21.75
N LYS A 4 -9.39 -2.12 -21.81
CA LYS A 4 -8.72 -3.21 -21.16
C LYS A 4 -7.64 -2.65 -20.26
N VAL A 5 -7.67 -2.97 -18.95
CA VAL A 5 -6.75 -2.44 -17.96
C VAL A 5 -6.27 -3.55 -17.02
N LYS A 6 -5.00 -3.47 -16.62
CA LYS A 6 -4.47 -4.29 -15.52
C LYS A 6 -4.78 -3.60 -14.21
N ALA A 7 -5.61 -4.20 -13.39
CA ALA A 7 -6.09 -3.55 -12.17
C ALA A 7 -6.20 -4.52 -10.99
N ILE A 8 -6.18 -3.95 -9.79
CA ILE A 8 -6.48 -4.63 -8.54
C ILE A 8 -7.74 -4.04 -7.92
N VAL A 9 -8.61 -4.89 -7.39
CA VAL A 9 -9.79 -4.45 -6.62
C VAL A 9 -9.33 -4.03 -5.23
N THR A 10 -9.42 -2.75 -4.93
CA THR A 10 -9.06 -2.23 -3.62
C THR A 10 -10.26 -2.14 -2.69
N ARG A 11 -11.46 -2.01 -3.23
CA ARG A 11 -12.71 -1.99 -2.48
C ARG A 11 -13.86 -2.53 -3.30
N ALA A 12 -14.76 -3.27 -2.65
CA ALA A 12 -15.99 -3.77 -3.24
C ALA A 12 -17.15 -3.50 -2.29
N VAL A 13 -18.21 -2.87 -2.78
CA VAL A 13 -19.39 -2.50 -1.98
C VAL A 13 -20.64 -3.06 -2.64
N PRO A 14 -21.50 -3.79 -1.90
CA PRO A 14 -22.78 -4.26 -2.41
C PRO A 14 -23.65 -3.10 -2.94
N TYR A 15 -24.27 -3.31 -4.10
CA TYR A 15 -25.17 -2.36 -4.73
C TYR A 15 -26.35 -3.09 -5.34
N ARG A 16 -27.57 -2.72 -4.93
CA ARG A 16 -28.79 -3.48 -5.28
C ARG A 16 -28.73 -4.92 -4.75
N GLU A 17 -29.58 -5.79 -5.27
CA GLU A 17 -29.73 -7.17 -4.79
C GLU A 17 -28.57 -8.11 -5.22
N SER A 18 -27.96 -7.85 -6.37
CA SER A 18 -26.99 -8.80 -6.96
C SER A 18 -25.75 -8.16 -7.57
N ASP A 19 -25.59 -6.86 -7.43
CA ASP A 19 -24.50 -6.10 -8.03
C ASP A 19 -23.50 -5.65 -6.98
N MET A 20 -22.28 -5.34 -7.41
CA MET A 20 -21.28 -4.65 -6.58
C MET A 20 -20.72 -3.43 -7.33
N VAL A 21 -20.35 -2.41 -6.57
CA VAL A 21 -19.54 -1.29 -7.04
C VAL A 21 -18.10 -1.53 -6.58
N LEU A 22 -17.19 -1.57 -7.53
CA LEU A 22 -15.78 -1.81 -7.31
C LEU A 22 -15.00 -0.51 -7.42
N THR A 23 -14.06 -0.32 -6.50
CA THR A 23 -12.94 0.59 -6.68
C THR A 23 -11.77 -0.24 -7.20
N LEU A 24 -11.36 0.07 -8.41
CA LEU A 24 -10.20 -0.51 -9.07
C LEU A 24 -9.08 0.51 -9.08
N VAL A 25 -7.86 0.08 -8.81
CA VAL A 25 -6.68 0.88 -9.17
C VAL A 25 -6.00 0.16 -10.32
N SER A 26 -5.82 0.86 -11.43
CA SER A 26 -5.21 0.31 -12.64
C SER A 26 -3.81 0.85 -12.85
N LEU A 27 -2.99 0.02 -13.49
CA LEU A 27 -1.62 0.38 -13.86
C LEU A 27 -1.61 1.55 -14.86
N GLU A 28 -2.59 1.57 -15.79
CA GLU A 28 -2.63 2.47 -16.94
C GLU A 28 -3.31 3.81 -16.64
N GLU A 29 -4.35 3.82 -15.75
CA GLU A 29 -5.20 4.99 -15.58
C GLU A 29 -5.38 5.43 -14.11
N GLY A 30 -4.83 4.68 -13.14
CA GLY A 30 -5.05 4.94 -11.72
C GLY A 30 -6.41 4.47 -11.25
N ARG A 31 -7.06 5.25 -10.38
CA ARG A 31 -8.31 4.88 -9.72
C ARG A 31 -9.52 4.96 -10.65
N LEU A 32 -10.25 3.85 -10.75
CA LEU A 32 -11.48 3.70 -11.54
C LEU A 32 -12.61 3.18 -10.67
N THR A 33 -13.84 3.55 -11.05
CA THR A 33 -15.06 2.97 -10.44
C THR A 33 -15.79 2.14 -11.50
N ALA A 34 -16.10 0.88 -11.18
CA ALA A 34 -16.80 -0.01 -12.07
C ALA A 34 -17.91 -0.79 -11.36
N SER A 35 -18.99 -1.09 -12.07
CA SER A 35 -20.08 -1.94 -11.57
C SER A 35 -19.88 -3.37 -12.05
N ALA A 36 -19.85 -4.33 -11.12
CA ALA A 36 -19.93 -5.77 -11.42
C ALA A 36 -21.37 -6.22 -11.29
N ARG A 37 -22.08 -6.24 -12.42
CA ARG A 37 -23.52 -6.56 -12.45
C ARG A 37 -23.78 -8.05 -12.28
N GLY A 38 -24.72 -8.39 -11.43
CA GLY A 38 -25.14 -9.76 -11.18
C GLY A 38 -24.06 -10.64 -10.56
N CYS A 39 -22.96 -10.08 -10.05
CA CYS A 39 -21.83 -10.86 -9.52
C CYS A 39 -22.15 -11.61 -8.20
N LEU A 40 -23.20 -11.19 -7.48
CA LEU A 40 -23.66 -11.88 -6.26
C LEU A 40 -24.64 -13.02 -6.53
N LYS A 41 -25.10 -13.22 -7.78
CA LYS A 41 -25.97 -14.35 -8.11
C LYS A 41 -25.25 -15.69 -7.90
N PRO A 42 -25.95 -16.77 -7.51
CA PRO A 42 -25.32 -18.06 -7.14
C PRO A 42 -24.39 -18.68 -8.22
N ARG A 43 -24.64 -18.40 -9.50
CA ARG A 43 -23.86 -18.93 -10.64
C ARG A 43 -23.17 -17.81 -11.45
N ALA A 44 -22.84 -16.71 -10.79
CA ALA A 44 -22.19 -15.58 -11.46
C ALA A 44 -20.75 -15.92 -11.87
N LYS A 45 -20.45 -15.79 -13.17
CA LYS A 45 -19.12 -16.09 -13.72
C LYS A 45 -18.04 -15.11 -13.22
N LEU A 46 -18.43 -13.85 -12.93
CA LEU A 46 -17.50 -12.78 -12.52
C LEU A 46 -17.52 -12.53 -11.01
N ARG A 47 -17.94 -13.49 -10.18
CA ARG A 47 -17.96 -13.33 -8.72
C ARG A 47 -16.56 -13.07 -8.18
N TYR A 48 -15.56 -13.85 -8.61
CA TYR A 48 -14.17 -13.70 -8.22
C TYR A 48 -13.58 -12.33 -8.59
N ALA A 49 -14.02 -11.79 -9.74
CA ALA A 49 -13.56 -10.49 -10.22
C ALA A 49 -14.02 -9.31 -9.36
N ALA A 50 -14.99 -9.52 -8.46
CA ALA A 50 -15.51 -8.53 -7.55
C ALA A 50 -14.96 -8.67 -6.12
N GLU A 51 -14.04 -9.60 -5.87
CA GLU A 51 -13.44 -9.79 -4.55
C GLU A 51 -12.27 -8.80 -4.34
N PRO A 52 -12.16 -8.16 -3.17
CA PRO A 52 -10.98 -7.37 -2.83
C PRO A 52 -9.69 -8.18 -3.00
N MET A 53 -8.59 -7.52 -3.33
CA MET A 53 -7.28 -8.11 -3.69
C MET A 53 -7.25 -8.83 -5.04
N ASN A 54 -8.39 -9.04 -5.72
CA ASN A 54 -8.33 -9.64 -7.06
C ASN A 54 -7.51 -8.74 -8.01
N PHE A 55 -6.39 -9.27 -8.47
CA PHE A 55 -5.52 -8.67 -9.46
C PHE A 55 -5.69 -9.37 -10.81
N GLY A 56 -5.97 -8.61 -11.85
CA GLY A 56 -6.21 -9.18 -13.16
C GLY A 56 -6.33 -8.14 -14.26
N GLU A 57 -6.62 -8.64 -15.44
CA GLU A 57 -6.92 -7.83 -16.60
C GLU A 57 -8.43 -7.70 -16.76
N TYR A 58 -8.92 -6.50 -16.54
CA TYR A 58 -10.34 -6.16 -16.58
C TYR A 58 -10.76 -5.60 -17.93
N MET A 59 -11.82 -6.14 -18.50
CA MET A 59 -12.52 -5.55 -19.63
C MET A 59 -13.67 -4.68 -19.12
N LEU A 60 -13.60 -3.39 -19.43
CA LEU A 60 -14.51 -2.37 -18.94
C LEU A 60 -15.27 -1.75 -20.09
N ALA A 61 -16.61 -1.84 -20.07
CA ALA A 61 -17.47 -1.15 -21.00
C ALA A 61 -18.04 0.12 -20.34
N GLY A 62 -18.01 1.25 -21.04
CA GLY A 62 -18.57 2.47 -20.49
C GLY A 62 -18.04 3.74 -21.12
N LYS A 63 -18.43 4.88 -20.51
CA LYS A 63 -18.00 6.21 -20.93
C LYS A 63 -17.90 7.14 -19.72
N GLY A 64 -16.85 7.99 -19.71
CA GLY A 64 -16.56 8.88 -18.56
C GLY A 64 -16.20 8.06 -17.33
N ASP A 65 -16.76 8.40 -16.19
CA ASP A 65 -16.41 7.82 -14.88
C ASP A 65 -17.26 6.58 -14.51
N ARG A 66 -18.07 6.06 -15.43
CA ARG A 66 -18.99 4.94 -15.17
C ARG A 66 -18.66 3.76 -16.05
N TYR A 67 -18.05 2.76 -15.45
CA TYR A 67 -17.69 1.52 -16.13
C TYR A 67 -18.51 0.34 -15.61
N ILE A 68 -18.63 -0.68 -16.47
CA ILE A 68 -19.21 -1.98 -16.15
C ILE A 68 -18.13 -3.02 -16.46
N VAL A 69 -17.86 -3.91 -15.52
CA VAL A 69 -16.99 -5.07 -15.76
C VAL A 69 -17.74 -6.02 -16.69
N THR A 70 -17.20 -6.26 -17.87
CA THR A 70 -17.76 -7.20 -18.86
C THR A 70 -17.03 -8.52 -18.83
N ASP A 71 -15.73 -8.52 -18.51
CA ASP A 71 -14.91 -9.72 -18.36
C ASP A 71 -13.70 -9.43 -17.47
N CYS A 72 -13.05 -10.50 -16.96
CA CYS A 72 -11.83 -10.42 -16.17
C CYS A 72 -10.99 -11.66 -16.37
N VAL A 73 -9.70 -11.48 -16.65
CA VAL A 73 -8.70 -12.54 -16.58
C VAL A 73 -7.92 -12.35 -15.28
N GLN A 74 -8.17 -13.20 -14.30
CA GLN A 74 -7.48 -13.15 -13.01
C GLN A 74 -6.01 -13.57 -13.17
N TYR A 75 -5.11 -12.74 -12.66
CA TYR A 75 -3.69 -13.06 -12.55
C TYR A 75 -3.37 -13.63 -11.17
N ASP A 76 -3.93 -13.03 -10.12
CA ASP A 76 -3.73 -13.45 -8.74
C ASP A 76 -4.90 -12.97 -7.86
N SER A 77 -5.17 -13.65 -6.76
CA SER A 77 -6.09 -13.24 -5.71
C SER A 77 -5.39 -13.02 -4.36
N PHE A 78 -4.09 -13.32 -4.29
CA PHE A 78 -3.28 -13.29 -3.07
C PHE A 78 -3.94 -14.04 -1.90
N SER A 79 -4.68 -15.10 -2.20
CA SER A 79 -5.51 -15.82 -1.22
C SER A 79 -4.76 -16.29 0.04
N PRO A 80 -3.45 -16.66 0.01
CA PRO A 80 -2.73 -17.02 1.23
C PRO A 80 -2.65 -15.89 2.26
N VAL A 81 -2.73 -14.63 1.84
CA VAL A 81 -2.73 -13.47 2.75
C VAL A 81 -3.92 -13.49 3.70
N THR A 82 -5.08 -14.01 3.25
CA THR A 82 -6.30 -14.06 4.07
C THR A 82 -6.28 -15.11 5.18
N ALA A 83 -5.32 -16.03 5.15
CA ALA A 83 -5.14 -17.05 6.18
C ALA A 83 -4.41 -16.55 7.43
N ASP A 84 -3.78 -15.37 7.34
CA ASP A 84 -3.01 -14.73 8.41
C ASP A 84 -3.58 -13.34 8.65
N ILE A 85 -4.02 -13.08 9.88
CA ILE A 85 -4.73 -11.85 10.23
C ILE A 85 -3.85 -10.60 10.10
N ASP A 86 -2.56 -10.69 10.46
CA ASP A 86 -1.63 -9.57 10.36
C ASP A 86 -1.33 -9.24 8.90
N LYS A 87 -1.13 -10.26 8.06
CA LYS A 87 -0.95 -10.09 6.62
C LYS A 87 -2.20 -9.51 5.97
N TYR A 88 -3.38 -9.94 6.41
CA TYR A 88 -4.65 -9.38 5.91
C TYR A 88 -4.76 -7.88 6.21
N TYR A 89 -4.47 -7.46 7.45
CA TYR A 89 -4.47 -6.04 7.81
C TYR A 89 -3.42 -5.24 7.05
N ALA A 90 -2.21 -5.76 6.89
CA ALA A 90 -1.18 -5.13 6.08
C ALA A 90 -1.60 -4.97 4.62
N ALA A 91 -2.23 -5.99 4.04
CA ALA A 91 -2.79 -5.92 2.69
C ALA A 91 -3.89 -4.87 2.57
N CYS A 92 -4.82 -4.80 3.53
CA CYS A 92 -5.84 -3.76 3.57
C CYS A 92 -5.23 -2.35 3.61
N MET A 93 -4.20 -2.14 4.43
CA MET A 93 -3.47 -0.88 4.50
C MET A 93 -2.80 -0.53 3.15
N ILE A 94 -2.12 -1.50 2.54
CA ILE A 94 -1.48 -1.33 1.22
C ILE A 94 -2.52 -0.94 0.16
N LEU A 95 -3.67 -1.62 0.10
CA LEU A 95 -4.74 -1.33 -0.86
C LEU A 95 -5.40 0.03 -0.62
N GLU A 96 -5.56 0.42 0.63
CA GLU A 96 -6.08 1.75 0.98
C GLU A 96 -5.13 2.85 0.52
N LEU A 97 -3.84 2.73 0.85
CA LEU A 97 -2.81 3.69 0.42
C LEU A 97 -2.67 3.72 -1.10
N LEU A 98 -2.66 2.55 -1.76
CA LEU A 98 -2.67 2.46 -3.22
C LEU A 98 -3.83 3.27 -3.82
N THR A 99 -5.03 3.16 -3.23
CA THR A 99 -6.21 3.90 -3.69
C THR A 99 -6.07 5.41 -3.51
N LYS A 100 -5.50 5.84 -2.36
CA LYS A 100 -5.33 7.25 -2.03
C LYS A 100 -4.22 7.91 -2.84
N LEU A 101 -3.13 7.18 -3.08
CA LEU A 101 -1.93 7.67 -3.77
C LEU A 101 -2.02 7.58 -5.30
N SER A 102 -3.01 6.88 -5.84
CA SER A 102 -3.14 6.66 -7.29
C SER A 102 -4.48 7.21 -7.83
N PRO A 103 -4.84 8.49 -7.61
CA PRO A 103 -6.01 9.08 -8.28
C PRO A 103 -5.86 9.03 -9.81
N GLU A 104 -4.64 9.17 -10.30
CA GLU A 104 -4.20 8.98 -11.68
C GLU A 104 -3.19 7.83 -11.74
N SER A 105 -2.72 7.47 -12.93
CA SER A 105 -1.73 6.39 -13.11
C SER A 105 -0.45 6.66 -12.32
N GLN A 106 -0.09 5.74 -11.44
CA GLN A 106 1.13 5.72 -10.65
C GLN A 106 1.76 4.31 -10.72
N PRO A 107 2.45 3.98 -11.84
CA PRO A 107 2.95 2.63 -12.08
C PRO A 107 3.88 2.11 -10.99
N GLY A 108 4.75 2.96 -10.43
CA GLY A 108 5.68 2.58 -9.37
C GLY A 108 4.94 2.17 -8.08
N ILE A 109 3.94 2.94 -7.66
CA ILE A 109 3.12 2.63 -6.47
C ILE A 109 2.31 1.35 -6.71
N PHE A 110 1.70 1.21 -7.89
CA PHE A 110 0.94 0.01 -8.27
C PHE A 110 1.80 -1.26 -8.22
N LEU A 111 2.97 -1.23 -8.87
CA LEU A 111 3.89 -2.37 -8.89
C LEU A 111 4.47 -2.67 -7.50
N GLY A 112 4.72 -1.64 -6.69
CA GLY A 112 5.10 -1.76 -5.29
C GLY A 112 4.04 -2.52 -4.48
N ALA A 113 2.76 -2.17 -4.62
CA ALA A 113 1.67 -2.88 -3.94
C ALA A 113 1.58 -4.35 -4.36
N VAL A 114 1.61 -4.64 -5.67
CA VAL A 114 1.58 -6.02 -6.19
C VAL A 114 2.78 -6.83 -5.69
N LYS A 115 3.97 -6.23 -5.64
CA LYS A 115 5.20 -6.87 -5.13
C LYS A 115 5.04 -7.29 -3.67
N GLU A 116 4.59 -6.38 -2.81
CA GLU A 116 4.48 -6.66 -1.38
C GLU A 116 3.36 -7.66 -1.06
N LEU A 117 2.23 -7.60 -1.78
CA LEU A 117 1.18 -8.62 -1.68
C LEU A 117 1.68 -10.01 -2.07
N LYS A 118 2.47 -10.13 -3.15
CA LYS A 118 3.10 -11.40 -3.55
C LYS A 118 4.10 -11.89 -2.52
N ALA A 119 4.94 -11.02 -2.00
CA ALA A 119 5.94 -11.38 -1.01
C ALA A 119 5.29 -11.92 0.29
N MET A 120 4.20 -11.32 0.75
CA MET A 120 3.41 -11.83 1.88
C MET A 120 2.74 -13.17 1.56
N ALA A 121 2.17 -13.31 0.36
CA ALA A 121 1.42 -14.51 -0.02
C ALA A 121 2.32 -15.73 -0.23
N TYR A 122 3.46 -15.57 -0.88
CA TYR A 122 4.22 -16.69 -1.46
C TYR A 122 5.68 -16.77 -1.01
N GLU A 123 6.27 -15.70 -0.49
CA GLU A 123 7.69 -15.62 -0.16
C GLU A 123 7.95 -15.61 1.36
N GLY A 124 6.89 -15.75 2.16
CA GLY A 124 7.01 -15.80 3.63
C GLY A 124 7.33 -14.46 4.29
N LYS A 125 7.22 -13.34 3.56
CA LYS A 125 7.46 -12.00 4.12
C LYS A 125 6.45 -11.69 5.22
N ASP A 126 6.94 -11.14 6.35
CA ASP A 126 6.05 -10.73 7.44
C ASP A 126 5.29 -9.44 7.10
N ALA A 127 4.13 -9.27 7.75
CA ALA A 127 3.18 -8.20 7.48
C ALA A 127 3.79 -6.79 7.66
N ARG A 128 4.56 -6.58 8.75
CA ARG A 128 5.13 -5.25 9.05
C ARG A 128 6.28 -4.89 8.12
N SER A 129 7.11 -5.86 7.74
CA SER A 129 8.14 -5.66 6.72
C SER A 129 7.53 -5.30 5.37
N ALA A 130 6.45 -5.97 4.96
CA ALA A 130 5.76 -5.65 3.71
C ALA A 130 5.14 -4.23 3.74
N ALA A 131 4.49 -3.88 4.85
CA ALA A 131 3.94 -2.54 5.05
C ALA A 131 5.03 -1.46 5.02
N CYS A 132 6.15 -1.70 5.69
CA CYS A 132 7.31 -0.80 5.73
C CYS A 132 7.88 -0.58 4.31
N ASP A 133 8.14 -1.66 3.57
CA ASP A 133 8.74 -1.59 2.23
C ASP A 133 7.79 -0.95 1.21
N PHE A 134 6.47 -1.15 1.36
CA PHE A 134 5.48 -0.44 0.56
C PHE A 134 5.49 1.07 0.85
N LEU A 135 5.52 1.48 2.13
CA LEU A 135 5.59 2.90 2.51
C LEU A 135 6.86 3.57 1.97
N LEU A 136 8.01 2.90 2.06
CA LEU A 136 9.26 3.39 1.48
C LEU A 136 9.17 3.54 -0.06
N SER A 137 8.54 2.59 -0.72
CA SER A 137 8.27 2.69 -2.16
C SER A 137 7.38 3.88 -2.49
N ALA A 138 6.30 4.06 -1.74
CA ALA A 138 5.36 5.18 -1.91
C ALA A 138 6.03 6.55 -1.68
N LEU A 139 6.86 6.66 -0.65
CA LEU A 139 7.67 7.87 -0.39
C LEU A 139 8.61 8.17 -1.55
N ARG A 140 9.29 7.16 -2.07
CA ARG A 140 10.22 7.31 -3.21
C ARG A 140 9.50 7.77 -4.47
N GLU A 141 8.39 7.16 -4.82
CA GLU A 141 7.58 7.54 -5.98
C GLU A 141 7.00 8.96 -5.84
N GLY A 142 6.71 9.40 -4.62
CA GLY A 142 6.28 10.76 -4.30
C GLY A 142 7.41 11.79 -4.21
N GLY A 143 8.65 11.42 -4.53
CA GLY A 143 9.82 12.31 -4.51
C GLY A 143 10.48 12.51 -3.13
N ASN A 144 10.04 11.75 -2.11
CA ASN A 144 10.57 11.81 -0.74
C ASN A 144 11.37 10.54 -0.38
N GLY A 145 12.18 10.04 -1.32
CA GLY A 145 13.05 8.90 -1.08
C GLY A 145 14.05 9.14 0.05
N LEU A 146 14.26 8.14 0.90
CA LEU A 146 15.12 8.22 2.09
C LEU A 146 16.38 7.39 1.88
N ASP A 147 17.55 7.99 2.15
CA ASP A 147 18.84 7.31 2.25
C ASP A 147 19.22 7.16 3.73
N PHE A 148 19.13 5.96 4.26
CA PHE A 148 19.38 5.67 5.67
C PHE A 148 20.88 5.54 6.01
N SER A 149 21.78 5.65 5.06
CA SER A 149 23.22 5.52 5.26
C SER A 149 23.88 6.80 5.76
N VAL A 150 23.39 7.95 5.33
CA VAL A 150 23.98 9.25 5.62
C VAL A 150 22.94 10.30 6.01
N CYS A 151 23.34 11.25 6.83
CA CYS A 151 22.52 12.43 7.14
C CYS A 151 22.38 13.32 5.90
N ALA A 152 21.17 13.64 5.52
CA ALA A 152 20.89 14.44 4.34
C ALA A 152 21.41 15.88 4.44
N ASP A 153 21.60 16.42 5.66
CA ASP A 153 22.10 17.78 5.89
C ASP A 153 23.63 17.82 5.98
N CYS A 154 24.25 17.11 6.94
CA CYS A 154 25.70 17.20 7.17
C CYS A 154 26.54 16.07 6.57
N GLY A 155 25.92 15.06 5.99
CA GLY A 155 26.62 13.91 5.37
C GLY A 155 27.28 12.93 6.34
N CYS A 156 27.06 13.03 7.66
CA CYS A 156 27.60 12.06 8.60
C CYS A 156 26.90 10.69 8.43
N ILE A 157 27.60 9.61 8.76
CA ILE A 157 27.06 8.25 8.74
C ILE A 157 26.00 8.11 9.82
N LEU A 158 24.87 7.49 9.49
CA LEU A 158 23.74 7.25 10.39
C LEU A 158 23.80 5.84 10.98
N GLU A 159 24.47 5.68 12.12
CA GLU A 159 24.59 4.39 12.82
C GLU A 159 23.64 4.25 14.03
N GLY A 160 23.04 5.36 14.50
CA GLY A 160 22.21 5.43 15.70
C GLY A 160 20.81 5.96 15.45
N ASP A 161 20.35 6.77 16.40
CA ASP A 161 19.11 7.50 16.28
C ASP A 161 19.16 8.49 15.10
N ALA A 162 18.01 8.75 14.52
CA ALA A 162 17.84 9.68 13.41
C ALA A 162 16.55 10.48 13.58
N ALA A 163 16.22 11.30 12.59
CA ALA A 163 14.94 11.96 12.54
C ALA A 163 14.49 12.15 11.08
N PHE A 164 13.19 12.15 10.83
CA PHE A 164 12.62 12.58 9.56
C PHE A 164 12.37 14.09 9.59
N SER A 165 13.02 14.79 8.67
CA SER A 165 12.82 16.21 8.38
C SER A 165 11.96 16.35 7.12
N ASP A 166 10.96 17.23 7.17
CA ASP A 166 10.04 17.43 6.04
C ASP A 166 10.76 18.04 4.82
N SER A 167 11.87 18.80 5.04
CA SER A 167 12.65 19.43 3.98
C SER A 167 13.79 18.55 3.45
N ASP A 168 14.44 17.79 4.33
CA ASP A 168 15.74 17.19 4.04
C ASP A 168 15.69 15.64 3.97
N GLY A 169 14.59 15.04 4.41
CA GLY A 169 14.44 13.59 4.49
C GLY A 169 14.95 13.03 5.82
N ILE A 170 15.98 12.17 5.84
CA ILE A 170 16.51 11.63 7.10
C ILE A 170 17.78 12.36 7.52
N VAL A 171 17.82 12.79 8.79
CA VAL A 171 18.91 13.58 9.36
C VAL A 171 19.40 13.00 10.70
N CYS A 172 20.64 13.29 11.06
CA CYS A 172 21.17 12.93 12.38
C CYS A 172 20.52 13.78 13.50
N PRO A 173 20.64 13.37 14.78
CA PRO A 173 20.05 14.11 15.90
C PRO A 173 20.53 15.56 16.04
N HIS A 174 21.76 15.88 15.57
CA HIS A 174 22.31 17.25 15.61
C HIS A 174 21.68 18.18 14.57
N CYS A 175 21.37 17.64 13.38
CA CYS A 175 20.78 18.40 12.30
C CYS A 175 19.23 18.43 12.38
N ALA A 176 18.64 17.58 13.23
CA ALA A 176 17.20 17.44 13.33
C ALA A 176 16.53 18.73 13.84
N PRO A 177 15.61 19.34 13.06
CA PRO A 177 14.81 20.45 13.53
C PRO A 177 13.94 20.06 14.73
N TRP A 178 13.42 21.05 15.44
CA TRP A 178 12.66 20.81 16.69
C TRP A 178 11.36 20.01 16.47
N ASP A 179 10.76 20.11 15.30
CA ASP A 179 9.51 19.46 14.90
C ASP A 179 9.72 18.13 14.10
N ALA A 180 10.98 17.71 13.93
CA ALA A 180 11.30 16.46 13.24
C ALA A 180 10.72 15.23 13.97
N ILE A 181 10.30 14.24 13.20
CA ILE A 181 9.87 12.94 13.73
C ILE A 181 11.09 12.16 14.19
N ARG A 182 11.22 11.92 15.49
CA ARG A 182 12.36 11.17 16.06
C ARG A 182 12.24 9.69 15.75
N VAL A 183 13.33 9.09 15.30
CA VAL A 183 13.44 7.68 14.91
C VAL A 183 14.55 7.05 15.74
N ASP A 184 14.21 6.14 16.63
CA ASP A 184 15.21 5.40 17.43
C ASP A 184 16.01 4.44 16.53
N ALA A 185 17.23 4.08 17.01
CA ALA A 185 18.19 3.27 16.27
C ALA A 185 17.61 1.92 15.79
N ALA A 186 16.79 1.26 16.63
CA ALA A 186 16.19 -0.03 16.27
C ALA A 186 15.13 0.11 15.18
N SER A 187 14.27 1.14 15.29
CA SER A 187 13.29 1.46 14.24
C SER A 187 13.97 1.87 12.94
N ARG A 188 15.04 2.69 13.00
CA ARG A 188 15.85 3.06 11.83
C ARG A 188 16.44 1.83 11.14
N ALA A 189 17.11 0.96 11.89
CA ALA A 189 17.72 -0.24 11.34
C ALA A 189 16.68 -1.19 10.70
N PHE A 190 15.49 -1.30 11.29
CA PHE A 190 14.38 -2.05 10.71
C PHE A 190 13.92 -1.41 9.40
N ILE A 191 13.67 -0.12 9.38
CA ILE A 191 13.22 0.61 8.18
C ILE A 191 14.26 0.52 7.06
N ALA A 192 15.54 0.70 7.40
CA ALA A 192 16.65 0.59 6.45
C ALA A 192 16.84 -0.83 5.88
N GLY A 193 16.24 -1.84 6.49
CA GLY A 193 16.44 -3.25 6.14
C GLY A 193 17.73 -3.86 6.66
N GLU A 194 18.44 -3.16 7.55
CA GLU A 194 19.67 -3.62 8.17
C GLU A 194 19.43 -4.75 9.19
N ASN A 195 18.29 -4.67 9.90
CA ASN A 195 17.87 -5.70 10.85
C ASN A 195 16.35 -5.87 10.80
N ARG A 196 15.87 -6.99 10.28
CA ARG A 196 14.43 -7.34 10.23
C ARG A 196 14.00 -8.24 11.40
N ASP A 197 14.95 -8.79 12.15
CA ASP A 197 14.68 -9.61 13.34
C ASP A 197 14.68 -8.72 14.59
N VAL A 198 13.58 -7.99 14.77
CA VAL A 198 13.33 -7.10 15.90
C VAL A 198 11.97 -7.42 16.52
N PRO A 199 11.75 -7.07 17.81
CA PRO A 199 10.46 -7.21 18.47
C PRO A 199 9.32 -6.55 17.67
N GLU A 200 8.12 -7.13 17.75
CA GLU A 200 6.94 -6.65 17.00
C GLU A 200 6.62 -5.17 17.30
N ALA A 201 6.78 -4.75 18.56
CA ALA A 201 6.58 -3.35 18.95
C ALA A 201 7.49 -2.37 18.18
N ILE A 202 8.73 -2.77 17.86
CA ILE A 202 9.65 -1.96 17.04
C ILE A 202 9.16 -1.89 15.59
N LYS A 203 8.70 -3.01 15.04
CA LYS A 203 8.15 -3.07 13.67
C LYS A 203 6.91 -2.18 13.54
N ILE A 204 5.98 -2.26 14.49
CA ILE A 204 4.77 -1.41 14.55
C ILE A 204 5.17 0.06 14.61
N ARG A 205 6.08 0.42 15.53
CA ARG A 205 6.58 1.79 15.66
C ARG A 205 7.20 2.30 14.35
N ALA A 206 8.01 1.50 13.68
CA ALA A 206 8.64 1.85 12.41
C ALA A 206 7.62 2.16 11.32
N VAL A 207 6.58 1.32 11.19
CA VAL A 207 5.49 1.54 10.23
C VAL A 207 4.70 2.81 10.57
N MET A 208 4.44 3.10 11.87
CA MET A 208 3.78 4.33 12.32
C MET A 208 4.61 5.57 11.97
N LEU A 209 5.92 5.56 12.24
CA LEU A 209 6.83 6.66 11.94
C LEU A 209 6.86 6.98 10.44
N LEU A 210 6.94 5.96 9.58
CA LEU A 210 6.87 6.14 8.13
C LEU A 210 5.49 6.64 7.67
N SER A 211 4.42 6.18 8.30
CA SER A 211 3.06 6.65 7.99
C SER A 211 2.87 8.13 8.36
N ASP A 212 3.44 8.56 9.48
CA ASP A 212 3.42 9.96 9.89
C ASP A 212 4.26 10.83 8.95
N PHE A 213 5.41 10.33 8.51
CA PHE A 213 6.23 11.03 7.52
C PHE A 213 5.54 11.11 6.15
N LEU A 214 4.91 10.04 5.69
CA LEU A 214 4.10 10.05 4.47
C LEU A 214 2.96 11.08 4.56
N TYR A 215 2.31 11.18 5.72
CA TYR A 215 1.26 12.18 5.93
C TYR A 215 1.78 13.61 5.85
N ARG A 216 2.93 13.90 6.45
CA ARG A 216 3.54 15.24 6.41
C ARG A 216 3.95 15.64 5.00
N THR A 217 4.50 14.71 4.23
CA THR A 217 5.07 15.00 2.90
C THR A 217 4.06 14.93 1.77
N GLN A 218 3.07 14.03 1.86
CA GLN A 218 2.11 13.78 0.78
C GLN A 218 0.64 13.95 1.19
N GLY A 219 0.36 14.27 2.46
CA GLY A 219 -1.00 14.49 2.96
C GLY A 219 -1.86 13.22 3.06
N VAL A 220 -1.26 12.04 2.90
CA VAL A 220 -1.96 10.75 2.90
C VAL A 220 -1.58 9.92 4.12
N ARG A 221 -2.59 9.41 4.83
CA ARG A 221 -2.41 8.55 5.99
C ARG A 221 -3.29 7.30 5.87
N PRO A 222 -2.78 6.10 6.24
CA PRO A 222 -3.61 4.92 6.40
C PRO A 222 -4.51 5.04 7.64
N ASP A 223 -5.56 4.24 7.71
CA ASP A 223 -6.42 4.18 8.91
C ASP A 223 -5.62 3.70 10.12
N SER A 224 -5.79 4.36 11.27
CA SER A 224 -5.07 4.02 12.52
C SER A 224 -5.41 2.63 13.07
N SER A 225 -6.50 2.01 12.64
CA SER A 225 -6.90 0.66 13.06
C SER A 225 -5.90 -0.43 12.67
N TYR A 226 -5.09 -0.20 11.62
CA TYR A 226 -4.06 -1.15 11.19
C TYR A 226 -2.86 -1.27 12.13
N PHE A 227 -2.72 -0.36 13.09
CA PHE A 227 -1.59 -0.31 14.03
C PHE A 227 -1.94 -0.77 15.44
N LYS A 228 -3.19 -1.09 15.71
CA LYS A 228 -3.59 -1.58 17.05
C LYS A 228 -3.03 -2.98 17.25
N GLU A 229 -2.36 -3.18 18.38
CA GLU A 229 -2.10 -4.53 18.89
C GLU A 229 -3.46 -5.20 19.10
N GLN A 230 -3.61 -6.41 18.62
CA GLN A 230 -4.79 -7.21 18.93
C GLN A 230 -4.63 -7.68 20.38
N GLU A 231 -5.47 -7.16 21.26
CA GLU A 231 -5.66 -7.67 22.62
C GLU A 231 -6.23 -9.11 22.63
#